data_1176657b06e75536428417450511b30d
#
_entry.id   1176657b06e75536428417450511b30d
#
_cell.length_a   1.000
_cell.length_b   1.000
_cell.length_c   1.000
_cell.angle_alpha   90.00
_cell.angle_beta   90.00
_cell.angle_gamma   90.00
#
_symmetry.space_group_name_H-M   'P 1'
#
loop_
_entity.id
_entity.type
_entity.pdbx_description
1 polymer ?
#
loop_
_entity_poly.entity_id
_entity_poly.type
_entity_poly.pdbx_seq_one_letter_code
_entity_poly.pdbx_strand_id
1 'polypeptide(L)'
;MLIVLLSVQFYYDVLPVFTQGDSFIKKDYLIVSKRISMVSSLSGRSNTFSAADLDEIQAQKFCNSVGAFTSSRYKVSASMGVEGMAYMSTEMFFESVPDRFVDADLKDWHFADGDPVVPIILPRSYLTIYNFGFAQSRSLPKLSEGVVSMLDLNVRLRGNGRESVMKGRVIGFSNRLNTILVPESFMKWSNRLYAPDGDAGPTRLIVEVYNPADDAIARFLQQKGYDTEEDKLDAGKTTYFLKIVSGVVMSVGLLISVLSFYILMLSIYLLVQKNTTKLENLLLIGYSPWRVGLPYQILTVGMNVL
;
A
#
# COMPACT_ATOMS: atom_id res chain seq x y z
N MET A 1 14.73 6.93 -30.33
CA MET A 1 13.97 5.72 -29.93
C MET A 1 14.56 5.03 -28.68
N LEU A 2 15.86 4.87 -28.56
CA LEU A 2 16.53 4.27 -27.40
C LEU A 2 16.17 4.96 -26.08
N ILE A 3 16.10 6.29 -26.03
CA ILE A 3 15.77 7.08 -24.83
C ILE A 3 14.33 6.78 -24.35
N VAL A 4 13.38 6.63 -25.28
CA VAL A 4 11.99 6.31 -24.93
C VAL A 4 11.89 4.87 -24.41
N LEU A 5 12.56 3.92 -25.07
CA LEU A 5 12.65 2.53 -24.61
C LEU A 5 13.28 2.45 -23.20
N LEU A 6 14.38 3.17 -22.99
CA LEU A 6 15.08 3.23 -21.72
C LEU A 6 14.24 3.91 -20.64
N SER A 7 13.47 4.95 -20.96
CA SER A 7 12.53 5.60 -20.04
C SER A 7 11.35 4.69 -19.69
N VAL A 8 10.83 3.94 -20.65
CA VAL A 8 9.76 2.96 -20.44
C VAL A 8 10.29 1.78 -19.62
N GLN A 9 11.48 1.28 -19.93
CA GLN A 9 12.11 0.20 -19.17
C GLN A 9 12.46 0.65 -17.76
N PHE A 10 13.01 1.84 -17.58
CA PHE A 10 13.25 2.43 -16.26
C PHE A 10 11.96 2.56 -15.46
N TYR A 11 10.87 2.98 -16.10
CA TYR A 11 9.55 3.05 -15.46
C TYR A 11 9.08 1.67 -14.99
N TYR A 12 9.19 0.63 -15.83
CA TYR A 12 8.75 -0.73 -15.48
C TYR A 12 9.68 -1.45 -14.50
N ASP A 13 10.98 -1.21 -14.54
CA ASP A 13 11.96 -1.92 -13.72
C ASP A 13 12.21 -1.23 -12.38
N VAL A 14 12.25 0.10 -12.37
CA VAL A 14 12.57 0.88 -11.17
C VAL A 14 11.33 1.19 -10.34
N LEU A 15 10.22 1.50 -10.98
CA LEU A 15 8.99 1.80 -10.26
C LEU A 15 8.50 0.65 -9.39
N PRO A 16 8.52 -0.64 -9.83
CA PRO A 16 8.15 -1.77 -8.96
C PRO A 16 9.06 -1.93 -7.74
N VAL A 17 10.34 -1.64 -7.84
CA VAL A 17 11.28 -1.74 -6.69
C VAL A 17 10.86 -0.81 -5.56
N PHE A 18 10.30 0.35 -5.87
CA PHE A 18 9.81 1.33 -4.89
C PHE A 18 8.32 1.17 -4.57
N THR A 19 7.59 0.40 -5.38
CA THR A 19 6.14 0.20 -5.21
C THR A 19 5.75 -1.25 -4.94
N GLN A 20 6.69 -2.20 -4.98
CA GLN A 20 6.43 -3.63 -4.73
C GLN A 20 6.02 -3.94 -3.28
N GLY A 21 5.94 -2.95 -2.41
CA GLY A 21 5.15 -3.03 -1.18
C GLY A 21 3.67 -2.79 -1.42
N ASP A 22 3.27 -2.07 -2.47
CA ASP A 22 1.87 -1.67 -2.64
C ASP A 22 1.47 -1.33 -4.07
N SER A 23 0.32 -1.84 -4.49
CA SER A 23 -0.28 -1.55 -5.79
C SER A 23 -0.47 -0.03 -6.01
N PHE A 24 -0.26 0.44 -7.25
CA PHE A 24 -0.41 1.82 -7.72
C PHE A 24 -1.74 2.52 -7.38
N ILE A 25 -2.71 1.78 -6.89
CA ILE A 25 -4.08 2.25 -6.62
C ILE A 25 -4.30 2.41 -5.11
N LYS A 26 -3.31 2.07 -4.27
CA LYS A 26 -3.52 2.11 -2.82
C LYS A 26 -3.35 3.52 -2.28
N LYS A 27 -4.34 3.90 -1.49
CA LYS A 27 -4.49 5.15 -0.77
C LYS A 27 -3.37 5.31 0.26
N ASP A 28 -2.77 6.48 0.31
CA ASP A 28 -1.72 6.77 1.29
C ASP A 28 -2.36 7.07 2.65
N TYR A 29 -2.04 6.25 3.65
CA TYR A 29 -2.56 6.38 5.01
C TYR A 29 -1.46 6.78 5.98
N LEU A 30 -1.81 7.67 6.88
CA LEU A 30 -1.03 8.01 8.07
C LEU A 30 -1.73 7.47 9.31
N ILE A 31 -1.00 6.83 10.20
CA ILE A 31 -1.49 6.47 11.53
C ILE A 31 -1.04 7.58 12.47
N VAL A 32 -2.02 8.23 13.10
CA VAL A 32 -1.82 9.38 13.99
C VAL A 32 -2.19 9.01 15.40
N SER A 33 -1.33 9.34 16.36
CA SER A 33 -1.57 9.19 17.80
C SER A 33 -1.30 10.51 18.52
N LYS A 34 -1.87 10.71 19.71
CA LYS A 34 -1.50 11.85 20.55
C LYS A 34 -0.15 11.57 21.20
N ARG A 35 0.76 12.56 21.18
CA ARG A 35 2.07 12.45 21.83
C ARG A 35 1.92 12.30 23.32
N ILE A 36 2.47 11.22 23.87
CA ILE A 36 2.50 10.98 25.31
C ILE A 36 3.74 11.68 25.86
N SER A 37 3.53 12.74 26.65
CA SER A 37 4.61 13.33 27.46
C SER A 37 4.46 12.92 28.93
N MET A 38 5.58 12.86 29.67
CA MET A 38 5.52 12.60 31.13
C MET A 38 4.61 13.62 31.85
N VAL A 39 4.58 14.85 31.37
CA VAL A 39 3.72 15.94 31.90
C VAL A 39 2.26 15.69 31.62
N SER A 40 1.89 15.14 30.44
CA SER A 40 0.51 14.82 30.10
C SER A 40 -0.04 13.65 30.92
N SER A 41 0.80 12.67 31.22
CA SER A 41 0.46 11.53 32.07
C SER A 41 0.18 11.95 33.52
N LEU A 42 0.93 12.92 34.04
CA LEU A 42 0.73 13.50 35.38
C LEU A 42 -0.45 14.46 35.46
N SER A 43 -0.83 15.12 34.36
CA SER A 43 -1.91 16.10 34.32
C SER A 43 -3.30 15.51 34.02
N GLY A 44 -3.42 14.17 33.91
CA GLY A 44 -4.69 13.48 33.64
C GLY A 44 -5.31 13.80 32.28
N ARG A 45 -4.53 14.37 31.34
CA ARG A 45 -5.01 14.61 29.97
C ARG A 45 -5.25 13.29 29.26
N SER A 46 -6.47 13.14 28.75
CA SER A 46 -6.87 11.95 27.99
C SER A 46 -6.00 11.81 26.73
N ASN A 47 -5.45 10.60 26.53
CA ASN A 47 -4.68 10.21 25.36
C ASN A 47 -5.57 9.83 24.18
N THR A 48 -6.88 10.02 24.32
CA THR A 48 -7.89 9.64 23.33
C THR A 48 -8.25 10.85 22.45
N PHE A 49 -8.69 10.56 21.24
CA PHE A 49 -9.23 11.55 20.33
C PHE A 49 -10.72 11.74 20.58
N SER A 50 -11.15 12.99 20.58
CA SER A 50 -12.57 13.36 20.65
C SER A 50 -13.18 13.41 19.25
N ALA A 51 -14.50 13.47 19.15
CA ALA A 51 -15.20 13.69 17.88
C ALA A 51 -14.74 15.02 17.23
N ALA A 52 -14.52 16.05 18.01
CA ALA A 52 -14.02 17.35 17.53
C ALA A 52 -12.61 17.23 16.90
N ASP A 53 -11.73 16.39 17.47
CA ASP A 53 -10.40 16.14 16.87
C ASP A 53 -10.52 15.47 15.50
N LEU A 54 -11.47 14.51 15.33
CA LEU A 54 -11.73 13.85 14.07
C LEU A 54 -12.26 14.83 13.02
N ASP A 55 -13.23 15.66 13.41
CA ASP A 55 -13.83 16.66 12.51
C ASP A 55 -12.77 17.68 12.07
N GLU A 56 -11.89 18.10 12.98
CA GLU A 56 -10.81 19.02 12.66
C GLU A 56 -9.79 18.43 11.68
N ILE A 57 -9.42 17.17 11.84
CA ILE A 57 -8.54 16.47 10.89
C ILE A 57 -9.24 16.30 9.53
N GLN A 58 -10.52 15.92 9.54
CA GLN A 58 -11.31 15.75 8.33
C GLN A 58 -11.45 17.06 7.54
N ALA A 59 -11.48 18.21 8.21
CA ALA A 59 -11.56 19.53 7.59
C ALA A 59 -10.26 20.01 6.94
N GLN A 60 -9.14 19.31 7.15
CA GLN A 60 -7.86 19.67 6.53
C GLN A 60 -7.85 19.36 5.03
N LYS A 61 -7.27 20.27 4.25
CA LYS A 61 -7.18 20.14 2.78
C LYS A 61 -6.39 18.91 2.32
N PHE A 62 -5.44 18.43 3.12
CA PHE A 62 -4.65 17.25 2.82
C PHE A 62 -5.40 15.94 3.13
N CYS A 63 -6.47 15.99 3.92
CA CYS A 63 -7.23 14.82 4.37
C CYS A 63 -8.29 14.44 3.34
N ASN A 64 -8.27 13.20 2.89
CA ASN A 64 -9.35 12.62 2.08
C ASN A 64 -10.41 11.99 2.99
N SER A 65 -9.98 11.18 3.95
CA SER A 65 -10.87 10.57 4.93
C SER A 65 -10.13 10.22 6.22
N VAL A 66 -10.86 10.19 7.34
CA VAL A 66 -10.34 9.81 8.65
C VAL A 66 -11.16 8.66 9.21
N GLY A 67 -10.49 7.74 9.91
CA GLY A 67 -11.10 6.63 10.64
C GLY A 67 -10.46 6.48 12.01
N ALA A 68 -11.18 5.88 12.92
CA ALA A 68 -10.69 5.61 14.26
C ALA A 68 -10.35 4.13 14.43
N PHE A 69 -9.25 3.85 15.13
CA PHE A 69 -8.98 2.51 15.64
C PHE A 69 -9.81 2.26 16.88
N THR A 70 -10.46 1.12 16.93
CA THR A 70 -11.12 0.60 18.13
C THR A 70 -10.36 -0.63 18.59
N SER A 71 -9.78 -0.56 19.78
CA SER A 71 -8.98 -1.66 20.36
C SER A 71 -9.80 -2.53 21.28
N SER A 72 -9.41 -3.80 21.42
CA SER A 72 -9.95 -4.69 22.45
C SER A 72 -9.55 -4.19 23.84
N ARG A 73 -10.53 -4.03 24.73
CA ARG A 73 -10.36 -3.56 26.11
C ARG A 73 -10.36 -4.70 27.13
N TYR A 74 -10.25 -5.91 26.65
CA TYR A 74 -10.24 -7.16 27.40
C TYR A 74 -9.04 -8.00 26.94
N LYS A 75 -8.70 -9.04 27.68
CA LYS A 75 -7.57 -9.91 27.33
C LYS A 75 -7.97 -10.87 26.22
N VAL A 76 -7.15 -10.90 25.17
CA VAL A 76 -7.25 -11.84 24.06
C VAL A 76 -5.99 -12.69 24.05
N SER A 77 -6.16 -14.00 23.98
CA SER A 77 -5.04 -14.91 23.69
C SER A 77 -5.44 -15.89 22.61
N ALA A 78 -4.53 -16.13 21.70
CA ALA A 78 -4.72 -17.16 20.70
C ALA A 78 -3.78 -18.32 20.95
N SER A 79 -4.30 -19.51 20.68
CA SER A 79 -3.52 -20.72 20.73
C SER A 79 -3.76 -21.55 19.48
N MET A 80 -2.67 -22.15 19.01
CA MET A 80 -2.67 -23.04 17.88
C MET A 80 -2.06 -24.38 18.31
N GLY A 81 -2.80 -25.45 18.12
CA GLY A 81 -2.32 -26.81 18.28
C GLY A 81 -2.33 -27.50 16.93
N VAL A 82 -1.18 -27.95 16.44
CA VAL A 82 -1.09 -28.88 15.33
C VAL A 82 -0.74 -30.23 15.93
N GLU A 83 -1.46 -31.27 15.53
CA GLU A 83 -1.19 -32.63 16.01
C GLU A 83 0.28 -32.98 15.77
N GLY A 84 1.03 -33.29 16.85
CA GLY A 84 2.48 -33.54 16.81
C GLY A 84 3.42 -32.33 16.91
N MET A 85 2.90 -31.08 17.01
CA MET A 85 3.68 -29.87 17.26
C MET A 85 3.39 -29.27 18.64
N ALA A 86 4.37 -28.48 19.14
CA ALA A 86 4.21 -27.80 20.42
C ALA A 86 3.02 -26.85 20.41
N TYR A 87 2.23 -26.88 21.49
CA TYR A 87 1.15 -25.96 21.74
C TYR A 87 1.71 -24.53 21.89
N MET A 88 1.37 -23.67 20.96
CA MET A 88 1.74 -22.25 20.99
C MET A 88 0.55 -21.43 21.50
N SER A 89 0.79 -20.65 22.54
CA SER A 89 -0.18 -19.66 23.01
C SER A 89 0.50 -18.30 23.11
N THR A 90 -0.17 -17.26 22.63
CA THR A 90 0.31 -15.88 22.70
C THR A 90 -0.81 -14.93 23.04
N GLU A 91 -0.49 -13.85 23.75
CA GLU A 91 -1.43 -12.74 23.88
C GLU A 91 -1.54 -11.99 22.57
N MET A 92 -2.73 -11.57 22.22
CA MET A 92 -3.04 -10.81 21.02
C MET A 92 -3.77 -9.52 21.38
N PHE A 93 -3.55 -8.49 20.59
CA PHE A 93 -4.31 -7.24 20.68
C PHE A 93 -5.13 -7.10 19.41
N PHE A 94 -6.44 -7.22 19.55
CA PHE A 94 -7.35 -7.02 18.44
C PHE A 94 -7.69 -5.56 18.29
N GLU A 95 -7.73 -5.12 17.04
CA GLU A 95 -8.20 -3.80 16.66
C GLU A 95 -9.16 -3.90 15.49
N SER A 96 -10.00 -2.91 15.35
CA SER A 96 -10.83 -2.71 14.17
C SER A 96 -10.64 -1.30 13.64
N VAL A 97 -10.80 -1.17 12.34
CA VAL A 97 -10.87 0.10 11.60
C VAL A 97 -12.06 0.04 10.66
N PRO A 98 -12.60 1.17 10.20
CA PRO A 98 -13.64 1.14 9.18
C PRO A 98 -13.18 0.36 7.93
N ASP A 99 -14.05 -0.47 7.38
CA ASP A 99 -13.74 -1.43 6.31
C ASP A 99 -13.05 -0.79 5.09
N ARG A 100 -13.34 0.47 4.79
CA ARG A 100 -12.72 1.24 3.71
C ARG A 100 -11.20 1.39 3.82
N PHE A 101 -10.64 1.19 5.01
CA PHE A 101 -9.19 1.28 5.28
C PHE A 101 -8.50 -0.09 5.30
N VAL A 102 -9.26 -1.16 5.25
CA VAL A 102 -8.72 -2.53 5.22
C VAL A 102 -8.22 -2.85 3.82
N ASP A 103 -6.98 -3.33 3.72
CA ASP A 103 -6.29 -3.62 2.45
C ASP A 103 -6.28 -5.11 2.08
N ALA A 104 -7.22 -5.89 2.62
CA ALA A 104 -7.40 -7.30 2.31
C ALA A 104 -8.75 -7.57 1.62
N ASP A 105 -8.94 -8.79 1.10
CA ASP A 105 -10.24 -9.22 0.54
C ASP A 105 -11.28 -9.33 1.67
N LEU A 106 -12.42 -8.65 1.52
CA LEU A 106 -13.47 -8.56 2.52
C LEU A 106 -14.63 -9.54 2.32
N LYS A 107 -14.49 -10.54 1.43
CA LYS A 107 -15.59 -11.50 1.16
C LYS A 107 -16.12 -12.19 2.40
N ASP A 108 -15.19 -12.64 3.27
CA ASP A 108 -15.52 -13.34 4.53
C ASP A 108 -15.36 -12.42 5.75
N TRP A 109 -15.30 -11.10 5.54
CA TRP A 109 -15.09 -10.09 6.57
C TRP A 109 -16.41 -9.64 7.18
N HIS A 110 -17.09 -10.54 7.86
CA HIS A 110 -18.30 -10.23 8.61
C HIS A 110 -18.36 -11.03 9.90
N PHE A 111 -19.05 -10.50 10.89
CA PHE A 111 -19.33 -11.18 12.14
C PHE A 111 -20.70 -10.74 12.66
N ALA A 112 -21.53 -11.71 13.03
CA ALA A 112 -22.79 -11.50 13.71
C ALA A 112 -22.76 -12.15 15.11
N ASP A 113 -23.62 -11.67 16.01
CA ASP A 113 -23.72 -12.26 17.35
C ASP A 113 -24.17 -13.72 17.24
N GLY A 114 -23.41 -14.63 17.86
CA GLY A 114 -23.61 -16.06 17.75
C GLY A 114 -22.76 -16.80 16.73
N ASP A 115 -22.01 -16.08 15.90
CA ASP A 115 -21.07 -16.72 14.95
C ASP A 115 -19.97 -17.46 15.71
N PRO A 116 -19.67 -18.71 15.35
CA PRO A 116 -18.65 -19.51 16.04
C PRO A 116 -17.22 -19.16 15.64
N VAL A 117 -17.05 -18.39 14.56
CA VAL A 117 -15.73 -18.09 13.95
C VAL A 117 -15.55 -16.59 13.84
N VAL A 118 -14.40 -16.12 14.29
CA VAL A 118 -13.96 -14.72 14.15
C VAL A 118 -13.03 -14.62 12.96
N PRO A 119 -13.35 -13.85 11.91
CA PRO A 119 -12.41 -13.58 10.83
C PRO A 119 -11.33 -12.63 11.31
N ILE A 120 -10.07 -12.93 10.94
CA ILE A 120 -8.88 -12.22 11.37
C ILE A 120 -8.05 -11.85 10.16
N ILE A 121 -7.56 -10.63 10.11
CA ILE A 121 -6.52 -10.19 9.16
C ILE A 121 -5.25 -9.93 9.97
N LEU A 122 -4.15 -10.57 9.58
CA LEU A 122 -2.86 -10.44 10.23
C LEU A 122 -1.96 -9.45 9.49
N PRO A 123 -1.08 -8.72 10.19
CA PRO A 123 0.03 -8.02 9.55
C PRO A 123 0.95 -9.01 8.83
N ARG A 124 1.34 -8.73 7.60
CA ARG A 124 2.30 -9.56 6.87
C ARG A 124 3.67 -9.61 7.55
N SER A 125 4.04 -8.54 8.25
CA SER A 125 5.24 -8.47 9.09
C SER A 125 5.30 -9.59 10.12
N TYR A 126 4.18 -10.04 10.69
CA TYR A 126 4.14 -11.13 11.66
C TYR A 126 4.57 -12.46 11.06
N LEU A 127 4.15 -12.74 9.83
CA LEU A 127 4.60 -13.92 9.10
C LEU A 127 6.11 -13.88 8.82
N THR A 128 6.62 -12.70 8.48
CA THR A 128 8.06 -12.47 8.28
C THR A 128 8.84 -12.68 9.57
N ILE A 129 8.40 -12.09 10.68
CA ILE A 129 9.02 -12.26 12.01
C ILE A 129 9.00 -13.73 12.44
N TYR A 130 7.88 -14.43 12.23
CA TYR A 130 7.80 -15.86 12.51
C TYR A 130 8.82 -16.65 11.68
N ASN A 131 8.82 -16.47 10.36
CA ASN A 131 9.63 -17.29 9.45
C ASN A 131 11.13 -17.06 9.58
N PHE A 132 11.57 -15.84 9.81
CA PHE A 132 13.00 -15.48 9.86
C PHE A 132 13.54 -15.30 11.27
N GLY A 133 12.69 -15.11 12.26
CA GLY A 133 13.08 -15.02 13.67
C GLY A 133 12.79 -16.31 14.43
N PHE A 134 11.50 -16.55 14.67
CA PHE A 134 11.07 -17.59 15.61
C PHE A 134 11.24 -19.03 15.05
N ALA A 135 10.76 -19.30 13.83
CA ALA A 135 10.80 -20.64 13.24
C ALA A 135 12.24 -21.13 13.06
N GLN A 136 13.12 -20.25 12.60
CA GLN A 136 14.53 -20.59 12.41
C GLN A 136 15.24 -20.91 13.73
N SER A 137 14.98 -20.14 14.80
CA SER A 137 15.61 -20.36 16.13
C SER A 137 15.12 -21.62 16.85
N ARG A 138 13.94 -22.15 16.46
CA ARG A 138 13.30 -23.30 17.07
C ARG A 138 13.23 -24.53 16.15
N SER A 139 13.87 -24.48 14.97
CA SER A 139 13.82 -25.53 13.95
C SER A 139 12.38 -25.91 13.56
N LEU A 140 11.47 -24.92 13.53
CA LEU A 140 10.09 -25.07 13.13
C LEU A 140 9.94 -24.84 11.63
N PRO A 141 8.91 -25.43 10.99
CA PRO A 141 8.64 -25.19 9.57
C PRO A 141 8.26 -23.73 9.32
N LYS A 142 8.70 -23.19 8.18
CA LYS A 142 8.23 -21.90 7.70
C LYS A 142 6.78 -22.02 7.26
N LEU A 143 6.00 -20.95 7.51
CA LEU A 143 4.61 -20.87 7.14
C LEU A 143 4.45 -19.96 5.91
N SER A 144 3.59 -20.35 4.99
CA SER A 144 3.10 -19.49 3.93
C SER A 144 1.74 -18.89 4.31
N GLU A 145 1.32 -17.82 3.64
CA GLU A 145 0.01 -17.22 3.84
C GLU A 145 -1.12 -18.24 3.66
N GLY A 146 -1.04 -19.08 2.63
CA GLY A 146 -2.03 -20.12 2.38
C GLY A 146 -2.11 -21.17 3.49
N VAL A 147 -0.99 -21.55 4.09
CA VAL A 147 -0.98 -22.48 5.24
C VAL A 147 -1.63 -21.83 6.45
N VAL A 148 -1.28 -20.57 6.75
CA VAL A 148 -1.86 -19.85 7.89
C VAL A 148 -3.37 -19.68 7.74
N SER A 149 -3.87 -19.42 6.54
CA SER A 149 -5.31 -19.28 6.28
C SER A 149 -6.10 -20.60 6.40
N MET A 150 -5.42 -21.75 6.36
CA MET A 150 -6.03 -23.06 6.57
C MET A 150 -6.10 -23.47 8.06
N LEU A 151 -5.39 -22.76 8.93
CA LEU A 151 -5.29 -23.08 10.34
C LEU A 151 -6.38 -22.39 11.13
N ASP A 152 -7.15 -23.15 11.93
CA ASP A 152 -8.07 -22.60 12.90
C ASP A 152 -7.28 -22.26 14.18
N LEU A 153 -7.44 -21.03 14.64
CA LEU A 153 -6.91 -20.56 15.91
C LEU A 153 -7.98 -20.72 17.00
N ASN A 154 -7.57 -21.13 18.19
CA ASN A 154 -8.45 -21.03 19.36
C ASN A 154 -8.21 -19.67 20.01
N VAL A 155 -9.18 -18.77 19.87
CA VAL A 155 -9.15 -17.41 20.42
C VAL A 155 -9.89 -17.40 21.73
N ARG A 156 -9.17 -17.13 22.82
CA ARG A 156 -9.73 -17.01 24.16
C ARG A 156 -9.91 -15.55 24.51
N LEU A 157 -11.13 -15.18 24.85
CA LEU A 157 -11.56 -13.84 25.27
C LEU A 157 -11.81 -13.86 26.76
N ARG A 158 -11.21 -12.94 27.51
CA ARG A 158 -11.38 -12.86 28.97
C ARG A 158 -11.52 -11.42 29.45
N GLY A 159 -12.63 -11.12 30.12
CA GLY A 159 -12.89 -9.80 30.70
C GLY A 159 -14.22 -9.78 31.44
N ASN A 160 -14.41 -8.83 32.33
CA ASN A 160 -15.64 -8.65 33.13
C ASN A 160 -16.16 -9.95 33.77
N GLY A 161 -15.26 -10.74 34.36
CA GLY A 161 -15.60 -12.01 34.97
C GLY A 161 -16.07 -13.12 34.00
N ARG A 162 -16.03 -12.85 32.68
CA ARG A 162 -16.43 -13.80 31.63
C ARG A 162 -15.21 -14.32 30.90
N GLU A 163 -15.30 -15.56 30.47
CA GLU A 163 -14.30 -16.20 29.61
C GLU A 163 -15.03 -17.05 28.56
N SER A 164 -14.57 -16.94 27.31
CA SER A 164 -15.04 -17.84 26.24
C SER A 164 -13.89 -18.16 25.28
N VAL A 165 -14.06 -19.25 24.55
CA VAL A 165 -13.16 -19.68 23.49
C VAL A 165 -13.96 -19.76 22.20
N MET A 166 -13.48 -19.06 21.18
CA MET A 166 -14.04 -19.05 19.83
C MET A 166 -12.98 -19.53 18.84
N LYS A 167 -13.42 -19.97 17.67
CA LYS A 167 -12.48 -20.22 16.57
C LYS A 167 -12.13 -18.90 15.88
N GLY A 168 -10.84 -18.69 15.62
CA GLY A 168 -10.36 -17.59 14.76
C GLY A 168 -9.88 -18.15 13.45
N ARG A 169 -10.21 -17.51 12.35
CA ARG A 169 -9.72 -17.88 11.01
C ARG A 169 -9.02 -16.69 10.37
N VAL A 170 -7.79 -16.91 9.94
CA VAL A 170 -7.05 -15.89 9.19
C VAL A 170 -7.54 -15.90 7.75
N ILE A 171 -8.24 -14.84 7.35
CA ILE A 171 -8.81 -14.70 6.00
C ILE A 171 -7.93 -13.88 5.07
N GLY A 172 -6.94 -13.15 5.60
CA GLY A 172 -6.06 -12.32 4.80
C GLY A 172 -4.91 -11.72 5.58
N PHE A 173 -4.07 -10.99 4.86
CA PHE A 173 -2.90 -10.31 5.40
C PHE A 173 -2.89 -8.85 4.97
N SER A 174 -2.62 -7.96 5.93
CA SER A 174 -2.43 -6.53 5.67
C SER A 174 -0.94 -6.23 5.44
N ASN A 175 -0.66 -5.45 4.41
CA ASN A 175 0.67 -4.88 4.17
C ASN A 175 0.84 -3.50 4.83
N ARG A 176 -0.27 -2.87 5.19
CA ARG A 176 -0.32 -1.47 5.59
C ARG A 176 -0.52 -1.28 7.08
N LEU A 177 -1.36 -2.13 7.67
CA LEU A 177 -1.72 -2.03 9.08
C LEU A 177 -0.92 -3.05 9.86
N ASN A 178 -0.06 -2.56 10.75
CA ASN A 178 0.79 -3.39 11.59
C ASN A 178 0.07 -3.78 12.90
N THR A 179 -1.18 -4.23 12.76
CA THR A 179 -2.03 -4.67 13.86
C THR A 179 -2.94 -5.82 13.42
N ILE A 180 -3.39 -6.62 14.38
CA ILE A 180 -4.32 -7.73 14.12
C ILE A 180 -5.73 -7.16 14.02
N LEU A 181 -6.31 -7.26 12.82
CA LEU A 181 -7.63 -6.71 12.57
C LEU A 181 -8.72 -7.77 12.73
N VAL A 182 -9.85 -7.30 13.28
CA VAL A 182 -11.12 -8.01 13.34
C VAL A 182 -12.24 -7.07 12.88
N PRO A 183 -13.40 -7.59 12.42
CA PRO A 183 -14.51 -6.75 12.00
C PRO A 183 -14.99 -5.79 13.09
N GLU A 184 -15.43 -4.59 12.71
CA GLU A 184 -16.00 -3.63 13.66
C GLU A 184 -17.20 -4.21 14.44
N SER A 185 -18.02 -5.03 13.79
CA SER A 185 -19.15 -5.71 14.42
C SER A 185 -18.71 -6.62 15.57
N PHE A 186 -17.64 -7.42 15.34
CA PHE A 186 -17.04 -8.23 16.39
C PHE A 186 -16.47 -7.37 17.52
N MET A 187 -15.75 -6.29 17.20
CA MET A 187 -15.15 -5.43 18.21
C MET A 187 -16.20 -4.74 19.07
N LYS A 188 -17.29 -4.25 18.47
CA LYS A 188 -18.40 -3.63 19.19
C LYS A 188 -19.11 -4.63 20.11
N TRP A 189 -19.37 -5.84 19.60
CA TRP A 189 -19.98 -6.93 20.37
C TRP A 189 -19.10 -7.35 21.55
N SER A 190 -17.84 -7.66 21.29
CA SER A 190 -16.91 -8.18 22.29
C SER A 190 -16.56 -7.16 23.37
N ASN A 191 -16.31 -5.88 23.01
CA ASN A 191 -16.08 -4.82 23.99
C ASN A 191 -17.30 -4.61 24.91
N ARG A 192 -18.52 -4.68 24.36
CA ARG A 192 -19.75 -4.59 25.17
C ARG A 192 -19.87 -5.73 26.16
N LEU A 193 -19.44 -6.94 25.78
CA LEU A 193 -19.62 -8.14 26.60
C LEU A 193 -18.50 -8.28 27.64
N TYR A 194 -17.24 -8.00 27.28
CA TYR A 194 -16.06 -8.27 28.09
C TYR A 194 -15.46 -7.03 28.76
N ALA A 195 -15.86 -5.84 28.36
CA ALA A 195 -15.39 -4.57 28.94
C ALA A 195 -16.48 -3.47 28.88
N PRO A 196 -17.66 -3.68 29.50
CA PRO A 196 -18.80 -2.75 29.38
C PRO A 196 -18.51 -1.37 29.95
N ASP A 197 -17.67 -1.26 30.99
CA ASP A 197 -17.42 0.00 31.73
C ASP A 197 -16.35 0.90 31.08
N GLY A 198 -15.84 0.53 29.93
CA GLY A 198 -14.75 1.26 29.29
C GLY A 198 -15.25 2.04 28.05
N ASP A 199 -15.55 3.32 28.18
CA ASP A 199 -15.72 4.21 27.03
C ASP A 199 -14.49 5.12 26.85
N ALA A 200 -13.36 4.51 26.60
CA ALA A 200 -12.18 5.25 26.18
C ALA A 200 -12.29 5.49 24.66
N GLY A 201 -12.32 6.77 24.26
CA GLY A 201 -12.25 7.15 22.86
C GLY A 201 -11.01 6.56 22.17
N PRO A 202 -10.92 6.63 20.83
CA PRO A 202 -9.81 6.07 20.08
C PRO A 202 -8.48 6.72 20.44
N THR A 203 -7.43 5.93 20.61
CA THR A 203 -6.06 6.41 20.88
C THR A 203 -5.26 6.63 19.61
N ARG A 204 -5.70 6.03 18.50
CA ARG A 204 -5.07 6.13 17.18
C ARG A 204 -6.12 6.38 16.11
N LEU A 205 -5.74 7.18 15.13
CA LEU A 205 -6.55 7.46 13.95
C LEU A 205 -5.80 7.00 12.70
N ILE A 206 -6.56 6.59 11.69
CA ILE A 206 -6.06 6.36 10.35
C ILE A 206 -6.56 7.50 9.47
N VAL A 207 -5.65 8.19 8.81
CA VAL A 207 -5.93 9.36 7.98
C VAL A 207 -5.47 9.05 6.56
N GLU A 208 -6.42 9.01 5.64
CA GLU A 208 -6.13 8.94 4.22
C GLU A 208 -5.79 10.33 3.69
N VAL A 209 -4.65 10.47 3.04
CA VAL A 209 -4.17 11.74 2.53
C VAL A 209 -4.09 11.75 1.02
N TYR A 210 -4.30 12.93 0.40
CA TYR A 210 -4.15 13.09 -1.04
C TYR A 210 -2.69 13.06 -1.49
N ASN A 211 -1.80 13.63 -0.67
CA ASN A 211 -0.37 13.70 -0.95
C ASN A 211 0.42 13.56 0.36
N PRO A 212 1.09 12.43 0.59
CA PRO A 212 1.86 12.20 1.82
C PRO A 212 3.10 13.11 1.93
N ALA A 213 3.51 13.77 0.86
CA ALA A 213 4.63 14.71 0.83
C ALA A 213 4.21 16.17 1.11
N ASP A 214 2.94 16.42 1.46
CA ASP A 214 2.48 17.77 1.77
C ASP A 214 3.03 18.23 3.14
N ASP A 215 3.83 19.30 3.12
CA ASP A 215 4.39 19.89 4.33
C ASP A 215 3.31 20.44 5.30
N ALA A 216 2.08 20.64 4.84
CA ALA A 216 0.96 21.01 5.69
C ALA A 216 0.65 19.91 6.72
N ILE A 217 0.87 18.64 6.38
CA ILE A 217 0.67 17.50 7.28
C ILE A 217 1.62 17.62 8.46
N ALA A 218 2.92 17.74 8.21
CA ALA A 218 3.93 17.81 9.27
C ALA A 218 3.68 19.01 10.19
N ARG A 219 3.35 20.19 9.63
CA ARG A 219 3.03 21.39 10.40
C ARG A 219 1.80 21.20 11.27
N PHE A 220 0.73 20.61 10.73
CA PHE A 220 -0.50 20.37 11.48
C PHE A 220 -0.26 19.38 12.63
N LEU A 221 0.42 18.25 12.38
CA LEU A 221 0.73 17.26 13.39
C LEU A 221 1.57 17.86 14.52
N GLN A 222 2.58 18.67 14.18
CA GLN A 222 3.44 19.35 15.16
C GLN A 222 2.65 20.35 16.00
N GLN A 223 1.79 21.18 15.40
CA GLN A 223 0.96 22.16 16.11
C GLN A 223 0.01 21.51 17.10
N LYS A 224 -0.55 20.36 16.73
CA LYS A 224 -1.50 19.61 17.57
C LYS A 224 -0.82 18.71 18.61
N GLY A 225 0.49 18.51 18.52
CA GLY A 225 1.22 17.58 19.37
C GLY A 225 0.81 16.14 19.05
N TYR A 226 0.54 15.86 17.79
CA TYR A 226 0.27 14.53 17.31
C TYR A 226 1.58 13.88 16.85
N ASP A 227 1.62 12.56 16.95
CA ASP A 227 2.74 11.72 16.56
C ASP A 227 2.30 10.79 15.43
N THR A 228 3.21 10.44 14.55
CA THR A 228 2.96 9.51 13.45
C THR A 228 4.17 8.61 13.25
N GLU A 229 4.02 7.52 12.54
CA GLU A 229 5.15 6.70 12.12
C GLU A 229 6.00 7.52 11.12
N GLU A 230 7.10 8.12 11.61
CA GLU A 230 8.00 8.99 10.82
C GLU A 230 8.51 8.31 9.55
N ASP A 231 8.85 7.03 9.64
CA ASP A 231 9.34 6.23 8.50
C ASP A 231 8.33 6.19 7.32
N LYS A 232 7.03 6.20 7.62
CA LYS A 232 6.00 6.21 6.56
C LYS A 232 5.87 7.55 5.88
N LEU A 233 6.05 8.65 6.63
CA LEU A 233 6.00 9.99 6.06
C LEU A 233 7.18 10.20 5.09
N ASP A 234 8.37 9.78 5.47
CA ASP A 234 9.58 9.93 4.66
C ASP A 234 9.58 8.96 3.46
N ALA A 235 9.10 7.74 3.62
CA ALA A 235 8.89 6.80 2.52
C ALA A 235 7.87 7.33 1.51
N GLY A 236 6.78 7.94 1.97
CA GLY A 236 5.78 8.58 1.12
C GLY A 236 6.36 9.75 0.31
N LYS A 237 7.16 10.62 0.93
CA LYS A 237 7.86 11.72 0.26
C LYS A 237 8.82 11.21 -0.82
N THR A 238 9.60 10.18 -0.52
CA THR A 238 10.54 9.57 -1.47
C THR A 238 9.81 8.98 -2.67
N THR A 239 8.73 8.24 -2.44
CA THR A 239 7.93 7.64 -3.52
C THR A 239 7.27 8.70 -4.40
N TYR A 240 6.74 9.77 -3.80
CA TYR A 240 6.15 10.89 -4.54
C TYR A 240 7.19 11.63 -5.38
N PHE A 241 8.38 11.90 -4.82
CA PHE A 241 9.49 12.52 -5.55
C PHE A 241 9.91 11.67 -6.75
N LEU A 242 10.03 10.35 -6.58
CA LEU A 242 10.37 9.43 -7.66
C LEU A 242 9.31 9.40 -8.77
N LYS A 243 8.02 9.48 -8.43
CA LYS A 243 6.94 9.60 -9.42
C LYS A 243 7.08 10.87 -10.26
N ILE A 244 7.37 12.01 -9.62
CA ILE A 244 7.59 13.28 -10.34
C ILE A 244 8.80 13.18 -11.26
N VAL A 245 9.95 12.72 -10.75
CA VAL A 245 11.17 12.57 -11.54
C VAL A 245 10.95 11.65 -12.74
N SER A 246 10.33 10.49 -12.53
CA SER A 246 10.00 9.55 -13.60
C SER A 246 9.07 10.18 -14.65
N GLY A 247 8.06 10.94 -14.21
CA GLY A 247 7.15 11.66 -15.09
C GLY A 247 7.87 12.71 -15.96
N VAL A 248 8.79 13.47 -15.37
CA VAL A 248 9.60 14.47 -16.10
C VAL A 248 10.51 13.78 -17.12
N VAL A 249 11.24 12.73 -16.73
CA VAL A 249 12.12 11.97 -17.62
C VAL A 249 11.33 11.39 -18.80
N MET A 250 10.15 10.83 -18.55
CA MET A 250 9.28 10.29 -19.58
C MET A 250 8.79 11.37 -20.55
N SER A 251 8.41 12.55 -20.05
CA SER A 251 7.96 13.69 -20.86
C SER A 251 9.08 14.22 -21.75
N VAL A 252 10.29 14.38 -21.21
CA VAL A 252 11.47 14.81 -21.98
C VAL A 252 11.85 13.77 -23.03
N GLY A 253 11.82 12.47 -22.68
CA GLY A 253 12.07 11.37 -23.61
C GLY A 253 11.10 11.36 -24.79
N LEU A 254 9.83 11.62 -24.53
CA LEU A 254 8.80 11.71 -25.56
C LEU A 254 9.02 12.91 -26.49
N LEU A 255 9.35 14.09 -25.94
CA LEU A 255 9.69 15.28 -26.75
C LEU A 255 10.89 15.04 -27.66
N ILE A 256 11.97 14.45 -27.13
CA ILE A 256 13.16 14.11 -27.92
C ILE A 256 12.81 13.10 -29.02
N SER A 257 11.94 12.13 -28.75
CA SER A 257 11.50 11.15 -29.73
C SER A 257 10.73 11.79 -30.88
N VAL A 258 9.80 12.70 -30.57
CA VAL A 258 9.03 13.44 -31.58
C VAL A 258 9.94 14.31 -32.44
N LEU A 259 10.87 15.03 -31.83
CA LEU A 259 11.86 15.84 -32.54
C LEU A 259 12.77 14.99 -33.47
N SER A 260 13.23 13.84 -32.94
CA SER A 260 14.06 12.90 -33.71
C SER A 260 13.31 12.36 -34.93
N PHE A 261 12.04 12.01 -34.76
CA PHE A 261 11.18 11.57 -35.86
C PHE A 261 11.01 12.67 -36.92
N TYR A 262 10.78 13.92 -36.47
CA TYR A 262 10.63 15.05 -37.36
C TYR A 262 11.92 15.33 -38.20
N ILE A 263 13.08 15.32 -37.54
CA ILE A 263 14.39 15.50 -38.21
C ILE A 263 14.63 14.37 -39.21
N LEU A 264 14.32 13.14 -38.88
CA LEU A 264 14.45 11.99 -39.75
C LEU A 264 13.55 12.11 -40.99
N MET A 265 12.30 12.51 -40.80
CA MET A 265 11.33 12.74 -41.88
C MET A 265 11.84 13.85 -42.81
N LEU A 266 12.35 14.96 -42.26
CA LEU A 266 12.93 16.06 -43.04
C LEU A 266 14.15 15.61 -43.83
N SER A 267 15.05 14.82 -43.24
CA SER A 267 16.23 14.27 -43.90
C SER A 267 15.88 13.40 -45.10
N ILE A 268 14.87 12.54 -44.94
CA ILE A 268 14.36 11.68 -46.04
C ILE A 268 13.77 12.54 -47.13
N TYR A 269 12.93 13.53 -46.76
CA TYR A 269 12.33 14.45 -47.72
C TYR A 269 13.42 15.17 -48.57
N LEU A 270 14.44 15.72 -47.94
CA LEU A 270 15.55 16.39 -48.66
C LEU A 270 16.34 15.41 -49.54
N LEU A 271 16.56 14.16 -49.08
CA LEU A 271 17.24 13.15 -49.86
C LEU A 271 16.45 12.76 -51.12
N VAL A 272 15.15 12.59 -51.01
CA VAL A 272 14.24 12.31 -52.11
C VAL A 272 14.23 13.50 -53.08
N GLN A 273 14.08 14.74 -52.58
CA GLN A 273 14.10 15.95 -53.39
C GLN A 273 15.39 16.12 -54.20
N LYS A 274 16.54 15.84 -53.57
CA LYS A 274 17.87 15.91 -54.25
C LYS A 274 18.01 14.87 -55.38
N ASN A 275 17.30 13.75 -55.31
CA ASN A 275 17.37 12.65 -56.28
C ASN A 275 16.14 12.55 -57.17
N THR A 276 15.23 13.54 -57.20
CA THR A 276 13.95 13.52 -57.91
C THR A 276 14.11 13.10 -59.36
N THR A 277 15.06 13.70 -60.11
CA THR A 277 15.28 13.36 -61.53
C THR A 277 15.67 11.90 -61.73
N LYS A 278 16.47 11.33 -60.83
CA LYS A 278 16.84 9.90 -60.90
C LYS A 278 15.67 8.96 -60.60
N LEU A 279 14.85 9.35 -59.65
CA LEU A 279 13.66 8.59 -59.25
C LEU A 279 12.60 8.64 -60.35
N GLU A 280 12.38 9.78 -60.97
CA GLU A 280 11.49 9.97 -62.14
C GLU A 280 11.96 9.12 -63.32
N ASN A 281 13.24 9.11 -63.63
CA ASN A 281 13.79 8.27 -64.71
C ASN A 281 13.54 6.77 -64.43
N LEU A 282 13.69 6.32 -63.20
CA LEU A 282 13.41 4.92 -62.83
C LEU A 282 11.89 4.57 -62.98
N LEU A 283 11.02 5.52 -62.65
CA LEU A 283 9.55 5.34 -62.85
C LEU A 283 9.23 5.30 -64.32
N LEU A 284 9.84 6.14 -65.18
CA LEU A 284 9.66 6.15 -66.60
C LEU A 284 10.14 4.86 -67.29
N ILE A 285 11.17 4.23 -66.80
CA ILE A 285 11.66 2.93 -67.27
C ILE A 285 10.77 1.75 -66.80
N GLY A 286 9.75 2.02 -65.96
CA GLY A 286 8.74 1.03 -65.58
C GLY A 286 8.95 0.40 -64.18
N TYR A 287 9.86 0.91 -63.33
CA TYR A 287 9.98 0.48 -61.96
C TYR A 287 8.77 0.92 -61.14
N SER A 288 8.24 0.02 -60.34
CA SER A 288 7.10 0.38 -59.45
C SER A 288 7.52 1.36 -58.36
N PRO A 289 6.67 2.30 -57.94
CA PRO A 289 6.97 3.24 -56.86
C PRO A 289 7.44 2.59 -55.55
N TRP A 290 6.91 1.41 -55.27
CA TRP A 290 7.32 0.60 -54.09
C TRP A 290 8.79 0.19 -54.16
N ARG A 291 9.26 -0.31 -55.30
CA ARG A 291 10.65 -0.73 -55.49
C ARG A 291 11.63 0.46 -55.46
N VAL A 292 11.19 1.58 -55.96
CA VAL A 292 11.99 2.82 -55.94
C VAL A 292 12.09 3.41 -54.55
N GLY A 293 11.04 3.25 -53.72
CA GLY A 293 10.99 3.71 -52.32
C GLY A 293 11.72 2.79 -51.33
N LEU A 294 11.87 1.50 -51.65
CA LEU A 294 12.37 0.49 -50.74
C LEU A 294 13.76 0.78 -50.12
N PRO A 295 14.78 1.29 -50.88
CA PRO A 295 16.07 1.64 -50.29
C PRO A 295 15.98 2.74 -49.24
N TYR A 296 15.08 3.69 -49.41
CA TYR A 296 14.86 4.78 -48.46
C TYR A 296 14.15 4.29 -47.19
N GLN A 297 13.22 3.33 -47.32
CA GLN A 297 12.58 2.69 -46.20
C GLN A 297 13.57 1.86 -45.36
N ILE A 298 14.41 1.06 -46.00
CA ILE A 298 15.46 0.29 -45.33
C ILE A 298 16.44 1.21 -44.59
N LEU A 299 16.88 2.31 -45.24
CA LEU A 299 17.74 3.29 -44.59
C LEU A 299 17.09 3.91 -43.36
N THR A 300 15.79 4.23 -43.44
CA THR A 300 15.03 4.80 -42.33
C THR A 300 14.94 3.83 -41.16
N VAL A 301 14.63 2.56 -41.43
CA VAL A 301 14.57 1.52 -40.38
C VAL A 301 15.95 1.30 -39.77
N GLY A 302 17.01 1.20 -40.62
CA GLY A 302 18.38 1.02 -40.15
C GLY A 302 18.86 2.14 -39.22
N MET A 303 18.56 3.41 -39.56
CA MET A 303 18.93 4.55 -38.73
C MET A 303 18.11 4.67 -37.44
N ASN A 304 16.93 4.03 -37.35
CA ASN A 304 16.13 4.01 -36.13
C ASN A 304 16.51 2.90 -35.16
N VAL A 305 17.18 1.86 -35.65
CA VAL A 305 17.59 0.68 -34.83
C VAL A 305 18.96 0.91 -34.18
N LEU A 306 19.80 1.75 -34.77
CA LEU A 306 21.06 2.21 -34.18
C LEU A 306 20.80 3.36 -33.19
#